data_376247a06580d5ebaa1264ed281ed3a5
#
_entry.id   376247a06580d5ebaa1264ed281ed3a5
#
_cell.length_a   1.000
_cell.length_b   1.000
_cell.length_c   1.000
_cell.angle_alpha   90.00
_cell.angle_beta   90.00
_cell.angle_gamma   90.00
#
_symmetry.space_group_name_H-M   'P 1'
#
loop_
_entity.id
_entity.type
_entity.pdbx_description
1 polymer ?
#
loop_
_entity_poly.entity_id
_entity_poly.type
_entity_poly.pdbx_seq_one_letter_code
_entity_poly.pdbx_strand_id
1 'polypeptide(L)'
;MIIIPDCSVRSRPHSRTVLVTVAATALAAGCLLAALCLGQPSVGPAAALAAVTDPEHPLRVAVVEVRLPRALLGLVAGAGLGVAGLLLQDALRNPIAGPELLGVSSGATVVVAAIVVLGLGVPLALQPWLALGGALLAGALVLLAIGRTRDPAHVVLVGAAMSAACGGLVVAVVGLGTQGNVVVLFRYLLGSLAARGWPHLETVAPIVGAGLAGAWLLRRRIEALTLGDEVAAGLGVPVVRTRVAAVGLAALLAAAVAAACGPIAFVALLAPHLARRATGTTSTRRVLPLVAVAGGLLLVAADLAARRLLYPVEMPVGIATTLVGVPALLLLRRRRQPRPAVTG
;
A
#
# COMPACT_ATOMS: atom_id res chain seq x y z
N MET A 1 -36.04 -40.78 -0.44
CA MET A 1 -36.44 -39.39 -0.71
C MET A 1 -35.32 -38.51 -0.15
N ILE A 2 -34.32 -38.20 -1.00
CA ILE A 2 -33.15 -37.40 -0.63
C ILE A 2 -33.56 -35.94 -0.73
N ILE A 3 -33.68 -35.24 0.38
CA ILE A 3 -33.93 -33.81 0.42
C ILE A 3 -32.60 -33.13 0.08
N ILE A 4 -32.45 -32.65 -1.14
CA ILE A 4 -31.35 -31.78 -1.56
C ILE A 4 -31.66 -30.42 -0.92
N PRO A 5 -30.79 -29.88 -0.03
CA PRO A 5 -30.99 -28.55 0.49
C PRO A 5 -30.85 -27.56 -0.65
N ASP A 6 -31.86 -26.73 -0.82
CA ASP A 6 -31.96 -25.67 -1.81
C ASP A 6 -30.79 -24.69 -1.63
N CYS A 7 -29.73 -24.91 -2.41
CA CYS A 7 -28.58 -24.02 -2.50
C CYS A 7 -28.98 -22.80 -3.34
N SER A 8 -29.96 -22.03 -2.86
CA SER A 8 -30.23 -20.71 -3.41
C SER A 8 -29.04 -19.79 -3.13
N VAL A 9 -27.98 -19.93 -3.90
CA VAL A 9 -26.92 -18.93 -4.03
C VAL A 9 -27.59 -17.64 -4.49
N ARG A 10 -27.97 -16.79 -3.52
CA ARG A 10 -28.47 -15.45 -3.77
C ARG A 10 -27.41 -14.69 -4.58
N SER A 11 -27.55 -14.73 -5.87
CA SER A 11 -26.79 -13.93 -6.84
C SER A 11 -27.15 -12.44 -6.70
N ARG A 12 -26.55 -11.78 -5.73
CA ARG A 12 -26.51 -10.31 -5.65
C ARG A 12 -25.08 -9.81 -5.83
N PRO A 13 -24.43 -9.93 -6.98
CA PRO A 13 -23.02 -9.57 -6.99
C PRO A 13 -22.67 -8.31 -7.78
N HIS A 14 -23.36 -7.95 -8.84
CA HIS A 14 -22.92 -6.81 -9.66
C HIS A 14 -23.36 -5.47 -9.08
N SER A 15 -24.62 -5.31 -8.71
CA SER A 15 -25.15 -4.04 -8.18
C SER A 15 -24.50 -3.62 -6.88
N ARG A 16 -24.26 -4.57 -5.95
CA ARG A 16 -23.60 -4.29 -4.67
C ARG A 16 -22.14 -3.83 -4.86
N THR A 17 -21.38 -4.50 -5.73
CA THR A 17 -19.98 -4.11 -5.98
C THR A 17 -19.90 -2.71 -6.60
N VAL A 18 -20.76 -2.40 -7.59
CA VAL A 18 -20.82 -1.07 -8.20
C VAL A 18 -21.20 -0.02 -7.17
N LEU A 19 -22.26 -0.24 -6.40
CA LEU A 19 -22.70 0.69 -5.36
C LEU A 19 -21.61 0.97 -4.33
N VAL A 20 -20.94 -0.07 -3.83
CA VAL A 20 -19.85 0.06 -2.85
C VAL A 20 -18.67 0.79 -3.46
N THR A 21 -18.33 0.54 -4.73
CA THR A 21 -17.22 1.25 -5.40
C THR A 21 -17.56 2.73 -5.58
N VAL A 22 -18.77 3.06 -6.03
CA VAL A 22 -19.22 4.46 -6.17
C VAL A 22 -19.21 5.16 -4.81
N ALA A 23 -19.75 4.53 -3.76
CA ALA A 23 -19.74 5.09 -2.42
C ALA A 23 -18.30 5.31 -1.89
N ALA A 24 -17.39 4.35 -2.12
CA ALA A 24 -15.98 4.47 -1.73
C ALA A 24 -15.27 5.59 -2.51
N THR A 25 -15.57 5.75 -3.79
CA THR A 25 -15.00 6.84 -4.61
C THR A 25 -15.53 8.21 -4.15
N ALA A 26 -16.81 8.31 -3.86
CA ALA A 26 -17.39 9.53 -3.30
C ALA A 26 -16.77 9.89 -1.92
N LEU A 27 -16.57 8.87 -1.07
CA LEU A 27 -15.90 9.05 0.21
C LEU A 27 -14.44 9.48 0.02
N ALA A 28 -13.72 8.93 -0.96
CA ALA A 28 -12.34 9.32 -1.27
C ALA A 28 -12.27 10.78 -1.76
N ALA A 29 -13.23 11.22 -2.58
CA ALA A 29 -13.36 12.63 -2.98
C ALA A 29 -13.66 13.54 -1.78
N GLY A 30 -14.53 13.11 -0.87
CA GLY A 30 -14.81 13.82 0.38
C GLY A 30 -13.59 13.92 1.30
N CYS A 31 -12.81 12.84 1.43
CA CYS A 31 -11.54 12.86 2.16
C CYS A 31 -10.48 13.74 1.50
N LEU A 32 -10.44 13.80 0.17
CA LEU A 32 -9.56 14.72 -0.55
C LEU A 32 -9.92 16.16 -0.27
N LEU A 33 -11.21 16.53 -0.35
CA LEU A 33 -11.70 17.86 0.02
C LEU A 33 -11.37 18.17 1.48
N ALA A 34 -11.61 17.25 2.39
CA ALA A 34 -11.24 17.43 3.79
C ALA A 34 -9.72 17.63 3.96
N ALA A 35 -8.88 16.93 3.19
CA ALA A 35 -7.43 17.10 3.22
C ALA A 35 -6.98 18.49 2.74
N LEU A 36 -7.72 19.13 1.82
CA LEU A 36 -7.46 20.48 1.35
C LEU A 36 -7.93 21.53 2.37
N CYS A 37 -9.06 21.29 3.04
CA CYS A 37 -9.65 22.20 4.01
C CYS A 37 -8.97 22.16 5.38
N LEU A 38 -8.63 20.94 5.82
CA LEU A 38 -8.11 20.69 7.16
C LEU A 38 -6.59 20.83 7.19
N GLY A 39 -6.12 21.96 7.68
CA GLY A 39 -4.69 22.29 7.86
C GLY A 39 -4.54 23.58 8.64
N GLN A 40 -3.33 24.11 8.74
CA GLN A 40 -3.06 25.44 9.30
C GLN A 40 -2.61 26.37 8.16
N PRO A 41 -3.30 27.48 7.94
CA PRO A 41 -4.60 27.87 8.49
C PRO A 41 -5.74 26.96 8.00
N SER A 42 -6.85 26.82 8.76
CA SER A 42 -8.03 26.11 8.28
C SER A 42 -8.70 26.90 7.13
N VAL A 43 -9.08 26.19 6.07
CA VAL A 43 -9.65 26.81 4.86
C VAL A 43 -11.05 26.24 4.64
N GLY A 44 -12.03 27.10 4.42
CA GLY A 44 -13.37 26.65 4.06
C GLY A 44 -13.39 25.96 2.67
N PRO A 45 -14.36 25.07 2.41
CA PRO A 45 -14.44 24.34 1.13
C PRO A 45 -14.50 25.25 -0.10
N ALA A 46 -15.26 26.36 -0.02
CA ALA A 46 -15.35 27.34 -1.11
C ALA A 46 -14.01 28.04 -1.37
N ALA A 47 -13.30 28.45 -0.29
CA ALA A 47 -12.00 29.10 -0.40
C ALA A 47 -10.90 28.10 -0.88
N ALA A 48 -11.00 26.83 -0.48
CA ALA A 48 -10.10 25.78 -0.98
C ALA A 48 -10.29 25.57 -2.50
N LEU A 49 -11.54 25.57 -2.97
CA LEU A 49 -11.84 25.47 -4.39
C LEU A 49 -11.39 26.71 -5.17
N ALA A 50 -11.65 27.91 -4.62
CA ALA A 50 -11.18 29.16 -5.19
C ALA A 50 -9.66 29.21 -5.30
N ALA A 51 -8.93 28.74 -4.27
CA ALA A 51 -7.46 28.67 -4.30
C ALA A 51 -6.90 27.73 -5.38
N VAL A 52 -7.68 26.74 -5.83
CA VAL A 52 -7.28 25.87 -6.95
C VAL A 52 -7.51 26.55 -8.30
N THR A 53 -8.60 27.31 -8.44
CA THR A 53 -9.01 27.90 -9.73
C THR A 53 -8.44 29.29 -9.98
N ASP A 54 -8.19 30.08 -8.92
CA ASP A 54 -7.68 31.44 -9.00
C ASP A 54 -6.17 31.50 -8.74
N PRO A 55 -5.35 31.89 -9.74
CA PRO A 55 -3.90 32.02 -9.60
C PRO A 55 -3.44 33.05 -8.55
N GLU A 56 -4.22 34.10 -8.31
CA GLU A 56 -3.90 35.21 -7.39
C GLU A 56 -4.42 34.98 -5.96
N HIS A 57 -5.07 33.83 -5.71
CA HIS A 57 -5.68 33.58 -4.40
C HIS A 57 -4.61 33.45 -3.29
N PRO A 58 -4.73 34.16 -2.15
CA PRO A 58 -3.70 34.20 -1.10
C PRO A 58 -3.34 32.83 -0.51
N LEU A 59 -4.28 31.88 -0.51
CA LEU A 59 -4.09 30.54 0.02
C LEU A 59 -3.62 29.52 -1.02
N ARG A 60 -3.37 29.94 -2.27
CA ARG A 60 -2.98 29.05 -3.36
C ARG A 60 -1.76 28.20 -3.03
N VAL A 61 -0.70 28.83 -2.51
CA VAL A 61 0.52 28.11 -2.13
C VAL A 61 0.23 27.00 -1.11
N ALA A 62 -0.54 27.32 -0.07
CA ALA A 62 -0.88 26.35 0.97
C ALA A 62 -1.74 25.19 0.44
N VAL A 63 -2.68 25.49 -0.47
CA VAL A 63 -3.62 24.49 -1.00
C VAL A 63 -3.01 23.70 -2.16
N VAL A 64 -2.47 24.39 -3.18
CA VAL A 64 -2.04 23.76 -4.43
C VAL A 64 -0.60 23.21 -4.34
N GLU A 65 0.32 23.91 -3.65
CA GLU A 65 1.72 23.48 -3.60
C GLU A 65 2.02 22.54 -2.43
N VAL A 66 1.20 22.58 -1.36
CA VAL A 66 1.49 21.76 -0.17
C VAL A 66 0.43 20.68 0.04
N ARG A 67 -0.87 21.06 0.14
CA ARG A 67 -1.92 20.12 0.54
C ARG A 67 -2.36 19.19 -0.58
N LEU A 68 -2.51 19.72 -1.77
CA LEU A 68 -3.00 18.96 -2.92
C LEU A 68 -2.02 17.83 -3.32
N PRO A 69 -0.72 18.07 -3.55
CA PRO A 69 0.20 17.00 -3.89
C PRO A 69 0.36 15.97 -2.77
N ARG A 70 0.33 16.39 -1.49
CA ARG A 70 0.34 15.47 -0.34
C ARG A 70 -0.88 14.55 -0.34
N ALA A 71 -2.08 15.08 -0.55
CA ALA A 71 -3.31 14.31 -0.54
C ALA A 71 -3.40 13.37 -1.77
N LEU A 72 -3.02 13.86 -2.95
CA LEU A 72 -2.94 13.04 -4.16
C LEU A 72 -1.89 11.92 -4.02
N LEU A 73 -0.72 12.23 -3.46
CA LEU A 73 0.30 11.22 -3.17
C LEU A 73 -0.24 10.16 -2.20
N GLY A 74 -1.00 10.58 -1.17
CA GLY A 74 -1.66 9.64 -0.26
C GLY A 74 -2.65 8.72 -0.97
N LEU A 75 -3.46 9.24 -1.89
CA LEU A 75 -4.38 8.43 -2.70
C LEU A 75 -3.63 7.43 -3.60
N VAL A 76 -2.63 7.92 -4.33
CA VAL A 76 -1.85 7.10 -5.27
C VAL A 76 -1.02 6.03 -4.54
N ALA A 77 -0.30 6.43 -3.49
CA ALA A 77 0.50 5.52 -2.69
C ALA A 77 -0.35 4.46 -1.98
N GLY A 78 -1.48 4.88 -1.39
CA GLY A 78 -2.43 3.96 -0.77
C GLY A 78 -3.05 2.98 -1.76
N ALA A 79 -3.40 3.44 -2.97
CA ALA A 79 -3.90 2.57 -4.04
C ALA A 79 -2.84 1.55 -4.46
N GLY A 80 -1.59 1.98 -4.65
CA GLY A 80 -0.47 1.10 -4.97
C GLY A 80 -0.24 0.04 -3.90
N LEU A 81 -0.17 0.43 -2.61
CA LEU A 81 0.00 -0.51 -1.50
C LEU A 81 -1.19 -1.48 -1.38
N GLY A 82 -2.42 -0.99 -1.49
CA GLY A 82 -3.61 -1.83 -1.44
C GLY A 82 -3.59 -2.91 -2.51
N VAL A 83 -3.28 -2.54 -3.75
CA VAL A 83 -3.18 -3.50 -4.86
C VAL A 83 -1.99 -4.42 -4.71
N ALA A 84 -0.81 -3.94 -4.26
CA ALA A 84 0.33 -4.78 -3.94
C ALA A 84 -0.05 -5.88 -2.91
N GLY A 85 -0.78 -5.50 -1.87
CA GLY A 85 -1.32 -6.45 -0.90
C GLY A 85 -2.26 -7.48 -1.51
N LEU A 86 -3.21 -7.05 -2.37
CA LEU A 86 -4.12 -7.97 -3.06
C LEU A 86 -3.36 -9.00 -3.90
N LEU A 87 -2.39 -8.52 -4.70
CA LEU A 87 -1.56 -9.37 -5.56
C LEU A 87 -0.84 -10.46 -4.76
N LEU A 88 -0.23 -10.08 -3.63
CA LEU A 88 0.50 -11.02 -2.77
C LEU A 88 -0.43 -11.99 -2.06
N GLN A 89 -1.53 -11.50 -1.49
CA GLN A 89 -2.50 -12.34 -0.79
C GLN A 89 -3.07 -13.42 -1.71
N ASP A 90 -3.40 -13.07 -2.96
CA ASP A 90 -3.98 -14.00 -3.92
C ASP A 90 -2.91 -14.93 -4.54
N ALA A 91 -1.75 -14.40 -4.95
CA ALA A 91 -0.69 -15.20 -5.55
C ALA A 91 -0.04 -16.20 -4.59
N LEU A 92 0.08 -15.82 -3.29
CA LEU A 92 0.63 -16.66 -2.25
C LEU A 92 -0.44 -17.42 -1.46
N ARG A 93 -1.72 -17.20 -1.75
CA ARG A 93 -2.86 -17.78 -1.01
C ARG A 93 -2.75 -17.57 0.51
N ASN A 94 -2.17 -16.44 0.89
CA ASN A 94 -1.94 -16.09 2.28
C ASN A 94 -2.61 -14.73 2.59
N PRO A 95 -3.67 -14.70 3.40
CA PRO A 95 -4.43 -13.46 3.67
C PRO A 95 -3.66 -12.41 4.47
N ILE A 96 -2.51 -12.78 5.03
CA ILE A 96 -1.63 -11.87 5.78
C ILE A 96 -0.36 -11.50 4.99
N ALA A 97 -0.25 -11.92 3.73
CA ALA A 97 0.87 -11.52 2.89
C ALA A 97 0.79 -10.02 2.58
N GLY A 98 1.92 -9.36 2.73
CA GLY A 98 2.10 -7.94 2.44
C GLY A 98 3.48 -7.68 1.84
N PRO A 99 3.68 -6.55 1.17
CA PRO A 99 4.95 -6.20 0.52
C PRO A 99 6.10 -6.03 1.53
N GLU A 100 5.81 -5.82 2.80
CA GLU A 100 6.80 -5.76 3.88
C GLU A 100 7.60 -7.06 3.98
N LEU A 101 6.97 -8.19 3.65
CA LEU A 101 7.59 -9.51 3.66
C LEU A 101 8.57 -9.74 2.49
N LEU A 102 8.60 -8.85 1.50
CA LEU A 102 9.50 -8.98 0.34
C LEU A 102 10.85 -8.28 0.53
N GLY A 103 11.07 -7.56 1.64
CA GLY A 103 12.29 -6.81 1.88
C GLY A 103 12.51 -5.59 0.97
N VAL A 104 11.56 -5.27 0.12
CA VAL A 104 11.67 -4.19 -0.88
C VAL A 104 11.79 -2.83 -0.19
N SER A 105 10.95 -2.55 0.79
CA SER A 105 11.02 -1.31 1.57
C SER A 105 12.35 -1.18 2.33
N SER A 106 12.89 -2.31 2.80
CA SER A 106 14.18 -2.33 3.49
C SER A 106 15.35 -1.98 2.56
N GLY A 107 15.29 -2.39 1.29
CA GLY A 107 16.28 -1.98 0.27
C GLY A 107 16.28 -0.48 0.00
N ALA A 108 15.10 0.15 -0.10
CA ALA A 108 14.99 1.62 -0.17
C ALA A 108 15.60 2.28 1.07
N THR A 109 15.33 1.71 2.24
CA THR A 109 15.82 2.24 3.53
C THR A 109 17.34 2.22 3.63
N VAL A 110 18.01 1.16 3.14
CA VAL A 110 19.49 1.10 3.11
C VAL A 110 20.07 2.27 2.32
N VAL A 111 19.51 2.54 1.14
CA VAL A 111 19.99 3.64 0.29
C VAL A 111 19.75 5.00 0.95
N VAL A 112 18.56 5.23 1.51
CA VAL A 112 18.27 6.49 2.21
C VAL A 112 19.13 6.64 3.45
N ALA A 113 19.35 5.55 4.21
CA ALA A 113 20.27 5.57 5.35
C ALA A 113 21.69 5.97 4.92
N ALA A 114 22.21 5.39 3.85
CA ALA A 114 23.52 5.74 3.33
C ALA A 114 23.59 7.23 2.91
N ILE A 115 22.59 7.73 2.18
CA ILE A 115 22.56 9.13 1.76
C ILE A 115 22.54 10.09 2.95
N VAL A 116 21.65 9.84 3.92
CA VAL A 116 21.42 10.75 5.06
C VAL A 116 22.53 10.64 6.08
N VAL A 117 22.91 9.42 6.46
CA VAL A 117 23.85 9.18 7.57
C VAL A 117 25.28 9.50 7.18
N LEU A 118 25.67 9.12 5.95
CA LEU A 118 27.02 9.42 5.45
C LEU A 118 27.16 10.84 4.87
N GLY A 119 26.07 11.63 4.87
CA GLY A 119 26.09 13.01 4.38
C GLY A 119 26.42 13.11 2.89
N LEU A 120 26.01 12.12 2.08
CA LEU A 120 26.25 12.16 0.65
C LEU A 120 25.46 13.33 0.06
N GLY A 121 26.11 14.30 -0.57
CA GLY A 121 25.49 15.52 -1.12
C GLY A 121 24.55 15.27 -2.31
N VAL A 122 23.62 14.33 -2.17
CA VAL A 122 22.67 13.95 -3.23
C VAL A 122 21.53 14.97 -3.30
N PRO A 123 21.27 15.58 -4.48
CA PRO A 123 20.14 16.46 -4.68
C PRO A 123 18.82 15.81 -4.29
N LEU A 124 17.92 16.57 -3.62
CA LEU A 124 16.62 16.08 -3.15
C LEU A 124 15.78 15.42 -4.25
N ALA A 125 15.87 15.92 -5.49
CA ALA A 125 15.16 15.38 -6.64
C ALA A 125 15.63 13.96 -7.05
N LEU A 126 16.90 13.60 -6.77
CA LEU A 126 17.47 12.29 -7.09
C LEU A 126 17.25 11.25 -5.98
N GLN A 127 17.04 11.67 -4.75
CA GLN A 127 16.90 10.75 -3.61
C GLN A 127 15.79 9.71 -3.80
N PRO A 128 14.56 10.05 -4.28
CA PRO A 128 13.52 9.06 -4.53
C PRO A 128 13.91 8.02 -5.59
N TRP A 129 14.64 8.44 -6.63
CA TRP A 129 15.09 7.54 -7.69
C TRP A 129 16.16 6.56 -7.21
N LEU A 130 17.11 7.02 -6.39
CA LEU A 130 18.11 6.14 -5.78
C LEU A 130 17.48 5.17 -4.80
N ALA A 131 16.55 5.64 -3.95
CA ALA A 131 15.78 4.80 -3.05
C ALA A 131 14.96 3.75 -3.81
N LEU A 132 14.34 4.13 -4.93
CA LEU A 132 13.64 3.22 -5.83
C LEU A 132 14.61 2.16 -6.39
N GLY A 133 15.81 2.56 -6.82
CA GLY A 133 16.86 1.66 -7.27
C GLY A 133 17.23 0.63 -6.20
N GLY A 134 17.43 1.05 -4.95
CA GLY A 134 17.70 0.16 -3.82
C GLY A 134 16.55 -0.81 -3.52
N ALA A 135 15.32 -0.31 -3.59
CA ALA A 135 14.13 -1.13 -3.43
C ALA A 135 13.99 -2.19 -4.54
N LEU A 136 14.18 -1.78 -5.79
CA LEU A 136 14.11 -2.68 -6.95
C LEU A 136 15.25 -3.71 -6.92
N LEU A 137 16.44 -3.32 -6.50
CA LEU A 137 17.57 -4.25 -6.34
C LEU A 137 17.24 -5.33 -5.30
N ALA A 138 16.76 -4.94 -4.12
CA ALA A 138 16.32 -5.89 -3.10
C ALA A 138 15.21 -6.81 -3.61
N GLY A 139 14.21 -6.25 -4.29
CA GLY A 139 13.13 -7.00 -4.92
C GLY A 139 13.62 -7.98 -5.99
N ALA A 140 14.56 -7.55 -6.85
CA ALA A 140 15.17 -8.39 -7.87
C ALA A 140 15.97 -9.54 -7.26
N LEU A 141 16.76 -9.28 -6.20
CA LEU A 141 17.49 -10.32 -5.48
C LEU A 141 16.54 -11.37 -4.86
N VAL A 142 15.42 -10.91 -4.28
CA VAL A 142 14.38 -11.81 -3.77
C VAL A 142 13.78 -12.63 -4.91
N LEU A 143 13.42 -12.03 -6.04
CA LEU A 143 12.86 -12.73 -7.19
C LEU A 143 13.85 -13.74 -7.78
N LEU A 144 15.14 -13.40 -7.84
CA LEU A 144 16.19 -14.31 -8.29
C LEU A 144 16.37 -15.50 -7.32
N ALA A 145 16.36 -15.22 -6.00
CA ALA A 145 16.50 -16.25 -4.98
C ALA A 145 15.29 -17.21 -4.92
N ILE A 146 14.08 -16.69 -5.17
CA ILE A 146 12.88 -17.50 -5.32
C ILE A 146 13.02 -18.45 -6.53
N GLY A 147 13.65 -17.99 -7.61
CA GLY A 147 13.88 -18.78 -8.80
C GLY A 147 12.58 -19.30 -9.42
N ARG A 148 12.53 -20.63 -9.62
CA ARG A 148 11.38 -21.34 -10.19
C ARG A 148 10.56 -22.11 -9.14
N THR A 149 10.66 -21.75 -7.87
CA THR A 149 9.93 -22.47 -6.82
C THR A 149 8.41 -22.36 -7.00
N ARG A 150 7.73 -23.45 -6.67
CA ARG A 150 6.26 -23.48 -6.59
C ARG A 150 5.75 -23.22 -5.16
N ASP A 151 6.63 -23.27 -4.17
CA ASP A 151 6.25 -23.13 -2.76
C ASP A 151 6.12 -21.66 -2.36
N PRO A 152 4.91 -21.21 -2.01
CA PRO A 152 4.68 -19.85 -1.51
C PRO A 152 5.42 -19.53 -0.20
N ALA A 153 5.70 -20.54 0.65
CA ALA A 153 6.41 -20.33 1.91
C ALA A 153 7.86 -19.91 1.68
N HIS A 154 8.49 -20.43 0.64
CA HIS A 154 9.85 -20.06 0.25
C HIS A 154 9.96 -18.57 -0.11
N VAL A 155 8.93 -18.00 -0.76
CA VAL A 155 8.87 -16.56 -1.09
C VAL A 155 8.94 -15.71 0.17
N VAL A 156 8.14 -16.07 1.18
CA VAL A 156 8.09 -15.35 2.47
C VAL A 156 9.41 -15.47 3.22
N LEU A 157 10.01 -16.66 3.24
CA LEU A 157 11.28 -16.92 3.92
C LEU A 157 12.43 -16.10 3.32
N VAL A 158 12.57 -16.11 1.99
CA VAL A 158 13.60 -15.33 1.28
C VAL A 158 13.40 -13.83 1.50
N GLY A 159 12.16 -13.35 1.43
CA GLY A 159 11.83 -11.95 1.69
C GLY A 159 12.16 -11.52 3.12
N ALA A 160 11.86 -12.38 4.11
CA ALA A 160 12.21 -12.12 5.51
C ALA A 160 13.72 -12.08 5.73
N ALA A 161 14.48 -13.00 5.11
CA ALA A 161 15.94 -13.00 5.16
C ALA A 161 16.53 -11.71 4.53
N MET A 162 15.98 -11.28 3.39
CA MET A 162 16.36 -10.01 2.75
C MET A 162 16.07 -8.81 3.64
N SER A 163 14.90 -8.77 4.29
CA SER A 163 14.54 -7.70 5.24
C SER A 163 15.52 -7.65 6.42
N ALA A 164 15.89 -8.81 6.96
CA ALA A 164 16.85 -8.91 8.07
C ALA A 164 18.26 -8.45 7.64
N ALA A 165 18.72 -8.87 6.46
CA ALA A 165 20.01 -8.45 5.92
C ALA A 165 20.08 -6.93 5.68
N CYS A 166 19.05 -6.36 5.03
CA CYS A 166 18.94 -4.91 4.85
C CYS A 166 18.85 -4.17 6.20
N GLY A 167 18.10 -4.72 7.17
CA GLY A 167 18.02 -4.16 8.52
C GLY A 167 19.39 -4.11 9.22
N GLY A 168 20.17 -5.18 9.11
CA GLY A 168 21.56 -5.20 9.60
C GLY A 168 22.46 -4.15 8.94
N LEU A 169 22.32 -3.97 7.61
CA LEU A 169 23.04 -2.93 6.87
C LEU A 169 22.65 -1.52 7.33
N VAL A 170 21.36 -1.26 7.57
CA VAL A 170 20.88 0.03 8.11
C VAL A 170 21.52 0.30 9.47
N VAL A 171 21.54 -0.69 10.37
CA VAL A 171 22.17 -0.56 11.69
C VAL A 171 23.67 -0.27 11.57
N ALA A 172 24.37 -0.97 10.68
CA ALA A 172 25.78 -0.72 10.42
C ALA A 172 26.06 0.71 9.93
N VAL A 173 25.23 1.20 8.99
CA VAL A 173 25.34 2.58 8.47
C VAL A 173 25.04 3.60 9.56
N VAL A 174 24.00 3.37 10.39
CA VAL A 174 23.65 4.25 11.53
C VAL A 174 24.80 4.36 12.53
N GLY A 175 25.53 3.26 12.77
CA GLY A 175 26.71 3.26 13.64
C GLY A 175 27.85 4.15 13.16
N LEU A 176 27.87 4.53 11.88
CA LEU A 176 28.87 5.45 11.30
C LEU A 176 28.42 6.92 11.31
N GLY A 177 27.18 7.19 11.75
CA GLY A 177 26.54 8.50 11.61
C GLY A 177 26.68 9.40 12.84
N THR A 178 26.34 10.68 12.65
CA THR A 178 26.17 11.65 13.73
C THR A 178 24.74 11.59 14.28
N GLN A 179 24.53 12.04 15.54
CA GLN A 179 23.19 12.05 16.15
C GLN A 179 22.16 12.84 15.33
N GLY A 180 22.54 13.97 14.72
CA GLY A 180 21.63 14.77 13.90
C GLY A 180 21.13 14.03 12.66
N ASN A 181 22.02 13.32 11.97
CA ASN A 181 21.68 12.54 10.78
C ASN A 181 20.78 11.36 11.10
N VAL A 182 20.98 10.73 12.26
CA VAL A 182 20.14 9.61 12.71
C VAL A 182 18.68 10.05 12.94
N VAL A 183 18.44 11.24 13.51
CA VAL A 183 17.08 11.77 13.71
C VAL A 183 16.36 11.96 12.38
N VAL A 184 17.05 12.47 11.36
CA VAL A 184 16.45 12.63 10.00
C VAL A 184 16.08 11.28 9.41
N LEU A 185 16.94 10.27 9.57
CA LEU A 185 16.67 8.91 9.11
C LEU A 185 15.44 8.30 9.83
N PHE A 186 15.30 8.50 11.13
CA PHE A 186 14.14 7.99 11.87
C PHE A 186 12.81 8.49 11.33
N ARG A 187 12.72 9.74 10.87
CA ARG A 187 11.52 10.27 10.22
C ARG A 187 11.16 9.51 8.93
N TYR A 188 12.17 9.10 8.17
CA TYR A 188 11.94 8.28 6.98
C TYR A 188 11.50 6.87 7.35
N LEU A 189 12.13 6.24 8.34
CA LEU A 189 11.82 4.88 8.81
C LEU A 189 10.38 4.72 9.30
N LEU A 190 9.80 5.79 9.85
CA LEU A 190 8.43 5.79 10.34
C LEU A 190 7.39 5.95 9.23
N GLY A 191 7.80 6.21 7.99
CA GLY A 191 6.91 6.47 6.86
C GLY A 191 6.09 7.76 7.04
N SER A 192 6.26 8.71 6.12
CA SER A 192 5.60 10.01 6.24
C SER A 192 5.22 10.60 4.90
N LEU A 193 4.07 11.29 4.87
CA LEU A 193 3.66 12.15 3.77
C LEU A 193 4.01 13.62 4.03
N ALA A 194 4.54 13.96 5.22
CA ALA A 194 4.96 15.31 5.54
C ALA A 194 6.12 15.76 4.65
N ALA A 195 6.09 17.02 4.24
CA ALA A 195 7.07 17.63 3.32
C ALA A 195 7.21 16.92 1.96
N ARG A 196 6.19 16.17 1.53
CA ARG A 196 6.11 15.56 0.18
C ARG A 196 5.26 16.45 -0.72
N GLY A 197 5.87 16.90 -1.84
CA GLY A 197 5.25 17.77 -2.82
C GLY A 197 5.13 17.11 -4.20
N TRP A 198 4.91 17.93 -5.23
CA TRP A 198 4.76 17.52 -6.63
C TRP A 198 5.87 16.59 -7.14
N PRO A 199 7.18 16.83 -6.89
CA PRO A 199 8.24 15.93 -7.41
C PRO A 199 8.08 14.47 -6.95
N HIS A 200 7.58 14.25 -5.72
CA HIS A 200 7.33 12.91 -5.22
C HIS A 200 6.13 12.27 -5.89
N LEU A 201 5.05 13.04 -6.14
CA LEU A 201 3.88 12.56 -6.86
C LEU A 201 4.21 12.22 -8.31
N GLU A 202 4.96 13.08 -9.00
CA GLU A 202 5.39 12.88 -10.38
C GLU A 202 6.27 11.63 -10.55
N THR A 203 7.07 11.30 -9.54
CA THR A 203 7.85 10.06 -9.53
C THR A 203 6.97 8.82 -9.29
N VAL A 204 6.05 8.88 -8.34
CA VAL A 204 5.28 7.71 -7.89
C VAL A 204 4.09 7.42 -8.80
N ALA A 205 3.37 8.46 -9.25
CA ALA A 205 2.11 8.28 -9.98
C ALA A 205 2.23 7.46 -11.28
N PRO A 206 3.23 7.67 -12.16
CA PRO A 206 3.36 6.88 -13.37
C PRO A 206 3.71 5.42 -13.07
N ILE A 207 4.55 5.17 -12.05
CA ILE A 207 4.95 3.82 -11.67
C ILE A 207 3.75 3.06 -11.08
N VAL A 208 3.00 3.71 -10.18
CA VAL A 208 1.78 3.13 -9.61
C VAL A 208 0.73 2.93 -10.70
N GLY A 209 0.54 3.90 -11.61
CA GLY A 209 -0.37 3.76 -12.74
C GLY A 209 -0.04 2.56 -13.62
N ALA A 210 1.23 2.39 -13.99
CA ALA A 210 1.69 1.22 -14.74
C ALA A 210 1.49 -0.08 -13.96
N GLY A 211 1.77 -0.06 -12.65
CA GLY A 211 1.54 -1.18 -11.75
C GLY A 211 0.07 -1.58 -11.64
N LEU A 212 -0.84 -0.62 -11.51
CA LEU A 212 -2.29 -0.86 -11.50
C LEU A 212 -2.79 -1.44 -12.84
N ALA A 213 -2.29 -0.92 -13.97
CA ALA A 213 -2.58 -1.44 -15.29
C ALA A 213 -2.09 -2.90 -15.45
N GLY A 214 -0.87 -3.19 -15.00
CA GLY A 214 -0.33 -4.56 -14.96
C GLY A 214 -1.18 -5.50 -14.10
N ALA A 215 -1.60 -5.06 -12.91
CA ALA A 215 -2.49 -5.82 -12.04
C ALA A 215 -3.85 -6.09 -12.72
N TRP A 216 -4.39 -5.09 -13.42
CA TRP A 216 -5.63 -5.26 -14.19
C TRP A 216 -5.49 -6.29 -15.31
N LEU A 217 -4.38 -6.30 -16.03
CA LEU A 217 -4.11 -7.30 -17.09
C LEU A 217 -3.96 -8.70 -16.49
N LEU A 218 -3.29 -8.84 -15.35
CA LEU A 218 -3.04 -10.12 -14.69
C LEU A 218 -4.23 -10.63 -13.87
N ARG A 219 -5.26 -9.85 -13.60
CA ARG A 219 -6.36 -10.15 -12.65
C ARG A 219 -7.04 -11.51 -12.86
N ARG A 220 -7.19 -11.95 -14.13
CA ARG A 220 -7.81 -13.25 -14.44
C ARG A 220 -6.89 -14.41 -14.06
N ARG A 221 -5.58 -14.29 -14.36
CA ARG A 221 -4.60 -15.32 -14.04
C ARG A 221 -4.38 -15.43 -12.54
N ILE A 222 -4.36 -14.28 -11.84
CA ILE A 222 -4.22 -14.24 -10.38
C ILE A 222 -5.45 -14.84 -9.71
N GLU A 223 -6.66 -14.55 -10.19
CA GLU A 223 -7.89 -15.17 -9.70
C GLU A 223 -7.85 -16.71 -9.82
N ALA A 224 -7.33 -17.23 -10.94
CA ALA A 224 -7.16 -18.67 -11.11
C ALA A 224 -6.18 -19.27 -10.07
N LEU A 225 -5.10 -18.56 -9.68
CA LEU A 225 -4.16 -19.03 -8.64
C LEU A 225 -4.84 -19.22 -7.29
N THR A 226 -5.92 -18.49 -7.00
CA THR A 226 -6.66 -18.63 -5.72
C THR A 226 -7.37 -19.98 -5.62
N LEU A 227 -7.65 -20.66 -6.75
CA LEU A 227 -8.29 -21.97 -6.81
C LEU A 227 -7.31 -23.14 -6.52
N GLY A 228 -6.02 -22.85 -6.47
CA GLY A 228 -4.97 -23.85 -6.32
C GLY A 228 -4.13 -24.03 -7.57
N ASP A 229 -2.90 -24.49 -7.40
CA ASP A 229 -1.90 -24.56 -8.48
C ASP A 229 -2.29 -25.62 -9.55
N GLU A 230 -2.84 -26.75 -9.13
CA GLU A 230 -3.27 -27.81 -10.04
C GLU A 230 -4.45 -27.37 -10.90
N VAL A 231 -5.45 -26.74 -10.25
CA VAL A 231 -6.63 -26.22 -10.95
C VAL A 231 -6.25 -25.09 -11.91
N ALA A 232 -5.39 -24.17 -11.47
CA ALA A 232 -4.89 -23.08 -12.32
C ALA A 232 -4.12 -23.63 -13.54
N ALA A 233 -3.27 -24.64 -13.35
CA ALA A 233 -2.55 -25.31 -14.44
C ALA A 233 -3.51 -26.01 -15.41
N GLY A 234 -4.54 -26.71 -14.90
CA GLY A 234 -5.59 -27.32 -15.72
C GLY A 234 -6.38 -26.31 -16.54
N LEU A 235 -6.53 -25.08 -16.06
CA LEU A 235 -7.10 -23.95 -16.79
C LEU A 235 -6.12 -23.28 -17.79
N GLY A 236 -4.92 -23.82 -17.98
CA GLY A 236 -3.91 -23.31 -18.91
C GLY A 236 -3.13 -22.10 -18.36
N VAL A 237 -3.22 -21.79 -17.07
CA VAL A 237 -2.47 -20.67 -16.46
C VAL A 237 -1.05 -21.11 -16.14
N PRO A 238 -0.01 -20.40 -16.63
CA PRO A 238 1.39 -20.69 -16.28
C PRO A 238 1.68 -20.23 -14.84
N VAL A 239 1.43 -21.13 -13.87
CA VAL A 239 1.41 -20.84 -12.41
C VAL A 239 2.64 -20.09 -11.94
N VAL A 240 3.86 -20.62 -12.22
CA VAL A 240 5.13 -20.01 -11.76
C VAL A 240 5.31 -18.61 -12.35
N ARG A 241 5.12 -18.47 -13.66
CA ARG A 241 5.26 -17.16 -14.34
C ARG A 241 4.26 -16.13 -13.81
N THR A 242 3.03 -16.55 -13.58
CA THR A 242 1.98 -15.68 -13.05
C THR A 242 2.27 -15.25 -11.62
N ARG A 243 2.76 -16.17 -10.78
CA ARG A 243 3.17 -15.87 -9.40
C ARG A 243 4.35 -14.91 -9.37
N VAL A 244 5.40 -15.16 -10.13
CA VAL A 244 6.57 -14.26 -10.23
C VAL A 244 6.17 -12.88 -10.73
N ALA A 245 5.30 -12.80 -11.74
CA ALA A 245 4.79 -11.52 -12.25
C ALA A 245 3.96 -10.77 -11.19
N ALA A 246 3.10 -11.47 -10.42
CA ALA A 246 2.33 -10.85 -9.34
C ALA A 246 3.22 -10.34 -8.20
N VAL A 247 4.21 -11.13 -7.78
CA VAL A 247 5.18 -10.74 -6.74
C VAL A 247 6.05 -9.58 -7.23
N GLY A 248 6.55 -9.62 -8.46
CA GLY A 248 7.35 -8.55 -9.05
C GLY A 248 6.57 -7.24 -9.19
N LEU A 249 5.30 -7.32 -9.57
CA LEU A 249 4.43 -6.16 -9.67
C LEU A 249 4.10 -5.56 -8.31
N ALA A 250 3.85 -6.41 -7.30
CA ALA A 250 3.66 -5.97 -5.92
C ALA A 250 4.94 -5.31 -5.36
N ALA A 251 6.10 -5.88 -5.66
CA ALA A 251 7.40 -5.32 -5.30
C ALA A 251 7.62 -3.94 -5.94
N LEU A 252 7.29 -3.77 -7.22
CA LEU A 252 7.39 -2.49 -7.93
C LEU A 252 6.50 -1.43 -7.30
N LEU A 253 5.24 -1.76 -7.01
CA LEU A 253 4.29 -0.85 -6.37
C LEU A 253 4.77 -0.43 -4.97
N ALA A 254 5.23 -1.37 -4.17
CA ALA A 254 5.78 -1.09 -2.84
C ALA A 254 7.09 -0.29 -2.89
N ALA A 255 7.96 -0.59 -3.86
CA ALA A 255 9.21 0.13 -4.08
C ALA A 255 8.96 1.62 -4.39
N ALA A 256 8.03 1.91 -5.29
CA ALA A 256 7.67 3.28 -5.65
C ALA A 256 7.17 4.07 -4.44
N VAL A 257 6.31 3.47 -3.61
CA VAL A 257 5.79 4.12 -2.41
C VAL A 257 6.86 4.28 -1.35
N ALA A 258 7.66 3.23 -1.07
CA ALA A 258 8.72 3.29 -0.09
C ALA A 258 9.79 4.33 -0.44
N ALA A 259 10.13 4.47 -1.73
CA ALA A 259 11.10 5.46 -2.21
C ALA A 259 10.68 6.90 -1.90
N ALA A 260 9.40 7.23 -2.03
CA ALA A 260 8.89 8.59 -1.80
C ALA A 260 8.45 8.86 -0.37
N CYS A 261 7.78 7.90 0.26
CA CYS A 261 7.08 8.09 1.53
C CYS A 261 7.75 7.36 2.71
N GLY A 262 8.76 6.52 2.43
CA GLY A 262 9.26 5.54 3.40
C GLY A 262 8.32 4.35 3.56
N PRO A 263 8.65 3.40 4.46
CA PRO A 263 7.83 2.22 4.70
C PRO A 263 6.50 2.59 5.36
N ILE A 264 5.38 2.17 4.75
CA ILE A 264 4.02 2.36 5.28
C ILE A 264 3.37 1.00 5.43
N ALA A 265 3.16 0.58 6.66
CA ALA A 265 2.59 -0.72 6.99
C ALA A 265 1.05 -0.72 7.02
N PHE A 266 0.47 -1.93 7.04
CA PHE A 266 -0.96 -2.23 7.23
C PHE A 266 -1.92 -1.81 6.11
N VAL A 267 -1.65 -0.79 5.30
CA VAL A 267 -2.54 -0.41 4.18
C VAL A 267 -2.70 -1.57 3.20
N ALA A 268 -1.58 -2.21 2.82
CA ALA A 268 -1.55 -3.37 1.94
C ALA A 268 -2.32 -4.57 2.51
N LEU A 269 -2.33 -4.71 3.82
CA LEU A 269 -3.03 -5.79 4.50
C LEU A 269 -4.53 -5.53 4.62
N LEU A 270 -4.91 -4.30 5.01
CA LEU A 270 -6.29 -3.95 5.33
C LEU A 270 -7.15 -3.68 4.10
N ALA A 271 -6.62 -3.00 3.07
CA ALA A 271 -7.42 -2.60 1.92
C ALA A 271 -8.10 -3.78 1.20
N PRO A 272 -7.42 -4.91 0.91
CA PRO A 272 -8.07 -6.08 0.33
C PRO A 272 -9.11 -6.70 1.27
N HIS A 273 -8.86 -6.73 2.58
CA HIS A 273 -9.79 -7.26 3.57
C HIS A 273 -11.08 -6.45 3.62
N LEU A 274 -10.98 -5.12 3.67
CA LEU A 274 -12.12 -4.21 3.68
C LEU A 274 -12.93 -4.31 2.38
N ALA A 275 -12.26 -4.35 1.23
CA ALA A 275 -12.91 -4.47 -0.07
C ALA A 275 -13.69 -5.78 -0.21
N ARG A 276 -13.09 -6.92 0.17
CA ARG A 276 -13.76 -8.23 0.15
C ARG A 276 -14.95 -8.27 1.10
N ARG A 277 -14.81 -7.68 2.29
CA ARG A 277 -15.91 -7.62 3.27
C ARG A 277 -17.05 -6.72 2.79
N ALA A 278 -16.75 -5.55 2.22
CA ALA A 278 -17.76 -4.63 1.74
C ALA A 278 -18.56 -5.20 0.56
N THR A 279 -17.89 -5.89 -0.36
CA THR A 279 -18.52 -6.48 -1.55
C THR A 279 -19.12 -7.86 -1.30
N GLY A 280 -18.66 -8.59 -0.28
CA GLY A 280 -19.05 -9.97 -0.03
C GLY A 280 -18.53 -10.97 -1.05
N THR A 281 -17.52 -10.60 -1.87
CA THR A 281 -16.90 -11.46 -2.89
C THR A 281 -15.40 -11.57 -2.68
N THR A 282 -14.84 -12.73 -3.03
CA THR A 282 -13.40 -12.99 -3.03
C THR A 282 -12.78 -12.84 -4.42
N SER A 283 -13.59 -12.60 -5.46
CA SER A 283 -13.12 -12.47 -6.84
C SER A 283 -12.14 -11.30 -6.99
N THR A 284 -10.88 -11.60 -7.32
CA THR A 284 -9.82 -10.62 -7.58
C THR A 284 -10.25 -9.57 -8.60
N ARG A 285 -10.92 -10.00 -9.68
CA ARG A 285 -11.38 -9.12 -10.75
C ARG A 285 -12.36 -8.06 -10.28
N ARG A 286 -13.26 -8.42 -9.33
CA ARG A 286 -14.30 -7.52 -8.83
C ARG A 286 -13.81 -6.61 -7.74
N VAL A 287 -12.90 -7.10 -6.88
CA VAL A 287 -12.44 -6.33 -5.73
C VAL A 287 -11.27 -5.39 -6.07
N LEU A 288 -10.50 -5.65 -7.14
CA LEU A 288 -9.29 -4.88 -7.47
C LEU A 288 -9.52 -3.36 -7.55
N PRO A 289 -10.55 -2.82 -8.28
CA PRO A 289 -10.78 -1.38 -8.31
C PRO A 289 -11.10 -0.82 -6.92
N LEU A 290 -11.94 -1.54 -6.15
CA LEU A 290 -12.29 -1.11 -4.80
C LEU A 290 -11.10 -1.17 -3.85
N VAL A 291 -10.18 -2.12 -4.02
CA VAL A 291 -8.94 -2.21 -3.24
C VAL A 291 -8.06 -0.98 -3.47
N ALA A 292 -7.93 -0.53 -4.72
CA ALA A 292 -7.19 0.69 -5.03
C ALA A 292 -7.80 1.91 -4.33
N VAL A 293 -9.13 2.08 -4.46
CA VAL A 293 -9.84 3.18 -3.79
C VAL A 293 -9.75 3.08 -2.26
N ALA A 294 -9.96 1.89 -1.70
CA ALA A 294 -9.90 1.66 -0.26
C ALA A 294 -8.50 1.91 0.32
N GLY A 295 -7.45 1.50 -0.41
CA GLY A 295 -6.07 1.77 -0.02
C GLY A 295 -5.76 3.26 0.01
N GLY A 296 -6.15 3.98 -1.03
CA GLY A 296 -6.01 5.44 -1.09
C GLY A 296 -6.77 6.14 0.05
N LEU A 297 -8.03 5.75 0.26
CA LEU A 297 -8.87 6.28 1.33
C LEU A 297 -8.26 6.02 2.72
N LEU A 298 -7.79 4.81 2.98
CA LEU A 298 -7.15 4.45 4.25
C LEU A 298 -5.93 5.32 4.52
N LEU A 299 -5.09 5.54 3.51
CA LEU A 299 -3.85 6.29 3.70
C LEU A 299 -4.11 7.79 3.88
N VAL A 300 -5.04 8.38 3.11
CA VAL A 300 -5.43 9.79 3.27
C VAL A 300 -6.13 10.02 4.61
N ALA A 301 -7.01 9.12 5.03
CA ALA A 301 -7.67 9.21 6.33
C ALA A 301 -6.66 9.09 7.49
N ALA A 302 -5.69 8.18 7.38
CA ALA A 302 -4.61 8.04 8.36
C ALA A 302 -3.72 9.29 8.42
N ASP A 303 -3.41 9.92 7.27
CA ASP A 303 -2.64 11.17 7.22
C ASP A 303 -3.41 12.33 7.82
N LEU A 304 -4.72 12.43 7.58
CA LEU A 304 -5.59 13.44 8.22
C LEU A 304 -5.62 13.25 9.74
N ALA A 305 -5.77 12.02 10.20
CA ALA A 305 -5.72 11.70 11.63
C ALA A 305 -4.36 12.03 12.24
N ALA A 306 -3.27 11.66 11.57
CA ALA A 306 -1.90 11.92 12.02
C ALA A 306 -1.60 13.42 12.21
N ARG A 307 -2.17 14.26 11.35
CA ARG A 307 -2.03 15.74 11.43
C ARG A 307 -2.86 16.39 12.54
N ARG A 308 -3.91 15.72 13.01
CA ARG A 308 -4.88 16.32 13.96
C ARG A 308 -4.74 15.82 15.39
N LEU A 309 -4.36 14.55 15.57
CA LEU A 309 -4.40 13.89 16.88
C LEU A 309 -3.42 14.48 17.90
N LEU A 310 -2.22 14.92 17.46
CA LEU A 310 -1.16 15.39 18.33
C LEU A 310 -0.72 16.84 18.00
N TYR A 311 -1.62 17.63 17.41
CA TYR A 311 -1.30 19.03 17.10
C TYR A 311 -0.66 19.76 18.30
N PRO A 312 0.44 20.56 18.12
CA PRO A 312 1.06 20.98 16.85
C PRO A 312 2.10 20.01 16.27
N VAL A 313 2.32 18.86 16.87
CA VAL A 313 3.29 17.87 16.38
C VAL A 313 2.63 16.99 15.31
N GLU A 314 3.20 16.95 14.10
CA GLU A 314 2.74 16.02 13.07
C GLU A 314 3.30 14.61 13.34
N MET A 315 2.40 13.66 13.55
CA MET A 315 2.76 12.25 13.68
C MET A 315 3.03 11.63 12.29
N PRO A 316 4.09 10.83 12.11
CA PRO A 316 4.29 10.07 10.88
C PRO A 316 3.10 9.16 10.57
N VAL A 317 2.67 9.13 9.30
CA VAL A 317 1.49 8.37 8.89
C VAL A 317 1.63 6.87 9.13
N GLY A 318 2.85 6.32 9.06
CA GLY A 318 3.10 4.92 9.36
C GLY A 318 2.77 4.52 10.80
N ILE A 319 2.92 5.43 11.77
CA ILE A 319 2.46 5.21 13.14
C ILE A 319 0.93 5.17 13.17
N ALA A 320 0.25 6.12 12.52
CA ALA A 320 -1.21 6.16 12.48
C ALA A 320 -1.79 4.91 11.83
N THR A 321 -1.22 4.44 10.71
CA THR A 321 -1.66 3.20 10.04
C THR A 321 -1.42 1.98 10.92
N THR A 322 -0.35 1.94 11.71
CA THR A 322 -0.05 0.84 12.63
C THR A 322 -1.03 0.81 13.81
N LEU A 323 -1.27 1.96 14.43
CA LEU A 323 -2.20 2.09 15.57
C LEU A 323 -3.63 1.67 15.21
N VAL A 324 -4.08 1.96 14.00
CA VAL A 324 -5.39 1.55 13.50
C VAL A 324 -5.35 0.13 12.94
N GLY A 325 -4.27 -0.23 12.28
CA GLY A 325 -4.11 -1.48 11.54
C GLY A 325 -4.09 -2.72 12.42
N VAL A 326 -3.34 -2.68 13.51
CA VAL A 326 -3.22 -3.82 14.43
C VAL A 326 -4.57 -4.17 15.08
N PRO A 327 -5.31 -3.23 15.73
CA PRO A 327 -6.62 -3.53 16.28
C PRO A 327 -7.63 -3.97 15.22
N ALA A 328 -7.64 -3.31 14.05
CA ALA A 328 -8.55 -3.68 12.97
C ALA A 328 -8.34 -5.12 12.51
N LEU A 329 -7.08 -5.55 12.36
CA LEU A 329 -6.75 -6.93 11.98
C LEU A 329 -7.19 -7.94 13.03
N LEU A 330 -6.96 -7.66 14.32
CA LEU A 330 -7.37 -8.53 15.42
C LEU A 330 -8.89 -8.67 15.48
N LEU A 331 -9.64 -7.58 15.29
CA LEU A 331 -11.10 -7.60 15.26
C LEU A 331 -11.65 -8.37 14.04
N LEU A 332 -10.99 -8.24 12.89
CA LEU A 332 -11.36 -8.97 11.67
C LEU A 332 -11.15 -10.49 11.83
N ARG A 333 -10.10 -10.91 12.54
CA ARG A 333 -9.81 -12.32 12.83
C ARG A 333 -10.81 -12.94 13.82
N ARG A 334 -11.13 -12.25 14.92
CA ARG A 334 -12.05 -12.77 15.97
C ARG A 334 -13.42 -13.14 15.42
N ARG A 335 -13.92 -12.45 14.40
CA ARG A 335 -15.24 -12.71 13.80
C ARG A 335 -15.28 -13.89 12.82
N ARG A 336 -14.15 -14.55 12.54
CA ARG A 336 -14.05 -15.72 11.63
C ARG A 336 -14.00 -17.05 12.37
N GLN A 337 -13.90 -17.09 13.70
CA GLN A 337 -14.00 -18.35 14.42
C GLN A 337 -15.47 -18.80 14.39
N PRO A 338 -15.80 -19.96 13.78
CA PRO A 338 -17.10 -20.58 13.97
C PRO A 338 -17.25 -20.82 15.47
N ARG A 339 -18.41 -20.47 16.05
CA ARG A 339 -18.76 -20.92 17.40
C ARG A 339 -18.63 -22.44 17.42
N PRO A 340 -17.87 -23.03 18.36
CA PRO A 340 -17.88 -24.48 18.52
C PRO A 340 -19.31 -24.90 18.66
N ALA A 341 -19.75 -25.86 17.82
CA ALA A 341 -21.05 -26.50 18.00
C ALA A 341 -21.02 -27.11 19.40
N VAL A 342 -21.88 -26.59 20.27
CA VAL A 342 -22.13 -27.20 21.58
C VAL A 342 -22.75 -28.53 21.26
N THR A 343 -21.97 -29.62 21.28
CA THR A 343 -22.48 -30.99 21.34
C THR A 343 -23.06 -31.17 22.73
N GLY A 344 -24.40 -31.10 22.79
CA GLY A 344 -25.18 -31.56 23.93
C GLY A 344 -25.35 -33.05 23.82
#